data_216b336b4add85b56df01cefc201061f
#
_entry.id   216b336b4add85b56df01cefc201061f
#
_cell.length_a   1.000
_cell.length_b   1.000
_cell.length_c   1.000
_cell.angle_alpha   90.00
_cell.angle_beta   90.00
_cell.angle_gamma   90.00
#
_symmetry.space_group_name_H-M   'P 1'
#
loop_
_entity.id
_entity.type
_entity.pdbx_description
1 polymer ?
#
loop_
_entity_poly.entity_id
_entity_poly.type
_entity_poly.pdbx_seq_one_letter_code
_entity_poly.pdbx_strand_id
1 'polypeptide(L)'
;MSELDEKVKASKERLKAFEPEEGYYLAFSGGKDSVVCKALLDMAGCKYDATYRVTSVDPPELVRFIKEKHPDVKREVPRYSDGSVATMWNLIPKKLMPPTRIARYCCEVLKEDGGDGRKTVTGVRWAESSSRKANQGMVTITKKNKQIIKEAEENGNFSSTIRGGWYS
;
A
#
# COMPACT_ATOMS: atom_id res chain seq x y z
N MET A 1 -18.87 -13.19 -22.11
CA MET A 1 -18.04 -12.40 -21.20
C MET A 1 -16.83 -13.26 -20.88
N SER A 2 -15.60 -12.76 -20.97
CA SER A 2 -14.44 -13.59 -20.66
C SER A 2 -14.25 -13.70 -19.15
N GLU A 3 -13.55 -14.73 -18.67
CA GLU A 3 -13.20 -14.87 -17.24
C GLU A 3 -12.46 -13.63 -16.71
N LEU A 4 -11.69 -12.95 -17.57
CA LEU A 4 -11.01 -11.71 -17.23
C LEU A 4 -12.01 -10.57 -16.98
N ASP A 5 -13.03 -10.45 -17.85
CA ASP A 5 -14.05 -9.40 -17.71
C ASP A 5 -14.82 -9.53 -16.38
N GLU A 6 -15.12 -10.76 -16.00
CA GLU A 6 -15.80 -11.05 -14.72
C GLU A 6 -14.92 -10.66 -13.53
N LYS A 7 -13.63 -10.99 -13.55
CA LYS A 7 -12.67 -10.61 -12.51
C LYS A 7 -12.50 -9.09 -12.41
N VAL A 8 -12.42 -8.41 -13.56
CA VAL A 8 -12.34 -6.95 -13.62
C VAL A 8 -13.62 -6.32 -13.04
N LYS A 9 -14.78 -6.81 -13.44
CA LYS A 9 -16.08 -6.34 -12.94
C LYS A 9 -16.17 -6.49 -11.42
N ALA A 10 -15.92 -7.68 -10.90
CA ALA A 10 -15.96 -7.95 -9.47
C ALA A 10 -14.95 -7.08 -8.67
N SER A 11 -13.77 -6.82 -9.25
CA SER A 11 -12.78 -5.94 -8.62
C SER A 11 -13.24 -4.48 -8.57
N LYS A 12 -13.85 -3.99 -9.64
CA LYS A 12 -14.41 -2.63 -9.70
C LYS A 12 -15.57 -2.44 -8.71
N GLU A 13 -16.49 -3.39 -8.65
CA GLU A 13 -17.61 -3.37 -7.71
C GLU A 13 -17.11 -3.34 -6.27
N ARG A 14 -16.10 -4.14 -5.94
CA ARG A 14 -15.47 -4.14 -4.62
C ARG A 14 -14.80 -2.81 -4.29
N LEU A 15 -14.01 -2.26 -5.22
CA LEU A 15 -13.36 -0.96 -5.02
C LEU A 15 -14.39 0.14 -4.77
N LYS A 16 -15.51 0.14 -5.50
CA LYS A 16 -16.61 1.09 -5.28
C LYS A 16 -17.30 0.89 -3.93
N ALA A 17 -17.57 -0.34 -3.54
CA ALA A 17 -18.26 -0.66 -2.29
C ALA A 17 -17.49 -0.22 -1.03
N PHE A 18 -16.15 -0.19 -1.11
CA PHE A 18 -15.29 0.17 0.02
C PHE A 18 -14.59 1.51 -0.13
N GLU A 19 -14.97 2.32 -1.12
CA GLU A 19 -14.36 3.64 -1.36
C GLU A 19 -14.55 4.55 -0.14
N PRO A 20 -13.46 5.04 0.47
CA PRO A 20 -13.56 6.01 1.54
C PRO A 20 -13.79 7.43 0.99
N GLU A 21 -14.36 8.33 1.80
CA GLU A 21 -14.64 9.70 1.40
C GLU A 21 -13.39 10.47 0.96
N GLU A 22 -12.29 10.26 1.69
CA GLU A 22 -10.97 10.84 1.41
C GLU A 22 -10.25 10.20 0.22
N GLY A 23 -10.78 9.10 -0.33
CA GLY A 23 -10.17 8.31 -1.38
C GLY A 23 -9.11 7.33 -0.86
N TYR A 24 -8.76 6.37 -1.70
CA TYR A 24 -7.76 5.35 -1.38
C TYR A 24 -6.33 5.90 -1.37
N TYR A 25 -5.48 5.31 -0.55
CA TYR A 25 -4.04 5.39 -0.72
C TYR A 25 -3.56 4.21 -1.57
N LEU A 26 -3.00 4.47 -2.75
CA LEU A 26 -2.40 3.44 -3.59
C LEU A 26 -0.89 3.40 -3.38
N ALA A 27 -0.39 2.33 -2.75
CA ALA A 27 1.04 2.07 -2.65
C ALA A 27 1.59 1.63 -4.03
N PHE A 28 2.08 2.59 -4.80
CA PHE A 28 2.53 2.37 -6.17
C PHE A 28 4.01 2.05 -6.22
N SER A 29 4.36 0.84 -6.66
CA SER A 29 5.77 0.40 -6.77
C SER A 29 6.32 0.46 -8.20
N GLY A 30 5.49 0.78 -9.20
CA GLY A 30 5.84 0.68 -10.62
C GLY A 30 5.91 -0.75 -11.17
N GLY A 31 5.71 -1.75 -10.32
CA GLY A 31 5.59 -3.15 -10.75
C GLY A 31 4.22 -3.44 -11.37
N LYS A 32 4.12 -4.51 -12.16
CA LYS A 32 2.91 -4.91 -12.89
C LYS A 32 1.64 -4.92 -12.01
N ASP A 33 1.74 -5.40 -10.78
CA ASP A 33 0.59 -5.53 -9.90
C ASP A 33 0.09 -4.16 -9.43
N SER A 34 0.98 -3.22 -9.12
CA SER A 34 0.59 -1.84 -8.76
C SER A 34 0.03 -1.05 -9.95
N VAL A 35 0.53 -1.31 -11.16
CA VAL A 35 -0.02 -0.73 -12.39
C VAL A 35 -1.44 -1.24 -12.65
N VAL A 36 -1.68 -2.55 -12.46
CA VAL A 36 -3.04 -3.13 -12.56
C VAL A 36 -3.97 -2.55 -11.50
N CYS A 37 -3.51 -2.39 -10.24
CA CYS A 37 -4.33 -1.76 -9.20
C CYS A 37 -4.71 -0.32 -9.57
N LYS A 38 -3.77 0.46 -10.12
CA LYS A 38 -4.05 1.81 -10.60
C LYS A 38 -5.09 1.80 -11.72
N ALA A 39 -4.93 0.95 -12.72
CA ALA A 39 -5.87 0.82 -13.82
C ALA A 39 -7.29 0.42 -13.35
N LEU A 40 -7.39 -0.47 -12.36
CA LEU A 40 -8.68 -0.88 -11.78
C LEU A 40 -9.35 0.27 -11.02
N LEU A 41 -8.60 1.09 -10.29
CA LEU A 41 -9.11 2.29 -9.61
C LEU A 41 -9.61 3.33 -10.63
N ASP A 42 -8.84 3.57 -11.72
CA ASP A 42 -9.25 4.45 -12.82
C ASP A 42 -10.54 3.94 -13.49
N MET A 43 -10.60 2.65 -13.85
CA MET A 43 -11.78 2.04 -14.44
C MET A 43 -13.00 1.99 -13.51
N ALA A 44 -12.79 1.93 -12.21
CA ALA A 44 -13.86 2.00 -11.22
C ALA A 44 -14.31 3.44 -10.95
N GLY A 45 -13.55 4.45 -11.39
CA GLY A 45 -13.82 5.86 -11.11
C GLY A 45 -13.73 6.18 -9.61
N CYS A 46 -12.85 5.52 -8.88
CA CYS A 46 -12.63 5.76 -7.46
C CYS A 46 -11.63 6.91 -7.26
N LYS A 47 -11.81 7.66 -6.18
CA LYS A 47 -10.81 8.64 -5.73
C LYS A 47 -9.62 7.94 -5.12
N TYR A 48 -8.40 8.34 -5.48
CA TYR A 48 -7.18 7.79 -4.86
C TYR A 48 -5.99 8.74 -5.00
N ASP A 49 -5.03 8.58 -4.09
CA ASP A 49 -3.69 9.16 -4.17
C ASP A 49 -2.68 8.04 -4.40
N ALA A 50 -2.04 8.04 -5.56
CA ALA A 50 -0.96 7.10 -5.84
C ALA A 50 0.38 7.66 -5.38
N THR A 51 1.11 6.90 -4.57
CA THR A 51 2.39 7.33 -4.02
C THR A 51 3.47 6.27 -4.25
N TYR A 52 4.56 6.69 -4.87
CA TYR A 52 5.79 5.92 -5.00
C TYR A 52 6.78 6.34 -3.91
N ARG A 53 7.09 5.45 -2.98
CA ARG A 53 8.10 5.69 -1.95
C ARG A 53 9.49 5.30 -2.46
N VAL A 54 10.38 6.27 -2.49
CA VAL A 54 11.75 6.09 -3.00
C VAL A 54 12.58 5.25 -2.04
N THR A 55 13.04 4.09 -2.49
CA THR A 55 13.81 3.17 -1.64
C THR A 55 15.31 3.44 -1.66
N SER A 56 15.80 4.29 -2.57
CA SER A 56 17.21 4.58 -2.87
C SER A 56 18.01 3.43 -3.48
N VAL A 57 17.38 2.29 -3.75
CA VAL A 57 17.98 1.10 -4.40
C VAL A 57 17.18 0.60 -5.59
N ASP A 58 16.14 1.33 -5.98
CA ASP A 58 15.34 0.98 -7.15
C ASP A 58 16.15 1.23 -8.43
N PRO A 59 16.01 0.37 -9.45
CA PRO A 59 16.67 0.56 -10.75
C PRO A 59 16.30 1.91 -11.38
N PRO A 60 17.26 2.62 -11.99
CA PRO A 60 16.99 3.91 -12.66
C PRO A 60 15.90 3.83 -13.73
N GLU A 61 15.78 2.67 -14.41
CA GLU A 61 14.77 2.39 -15.42
C GLU A 61 13.36 2.45 -14.83
N LEU A 62 13.17 1.88 -13.62
CA LEU A 62 11.90 1.91 -12.91
C LEU A 62 11.52 3.35 -12.55
N VAL A 63 12.46 4.12 -12.02
CA VAL A 63 12.24 5.52 -11.65
C VAL A 63 11.87 6.34 -12.89
N ARG A 64 12.55 6.12 -14.03
CA ARG A 64 12.26 6.76 -15.30
C ARG A 64 10.87 6.36 -15.81
N PHE A 65 10.54 5.08 -15.81
CA PHE A 65 9.23 4.55 -16.19
C PHE A 65 8.11 5.23 -15.39
N ILE A 66 8.24 5.31 -14.07
CA ILE A 66 7.23 5.97 -13.22
C ILE A 66 7.09 7.43 -13.60
N LYS A 67 8.20 8.16 -13.80
CA LYS A 67 8.19 9.56 -14.14
C LYS A 67 7.53 9.84 -15.51
N GLU A 68 7.78 8.99 -16.50
CA GLU A 68 7.32 9.18 -17.88
C GLU A 68 5.90 8.67 -18.10
N LYS A 69 5.55 7.49 -17.53
CA LYS A 69 4.27 6.82 -17.77
C LYS A 69 3.20 7.09 -16.72
N HIS A 70 3.63 7.50 -15.53
CA HIS A 70 2.74 7.76 -14.39
C HIS A 70 3.09 9.11 -13.71
N PRO A 71 3.00 10.24 -14.44
CA PRO A 71 3.37 11.55 -13.89
C PRO A 71 2.45 12.03 -12.76
N ASP A 72 1.26 11.45 -12.66
CA ASP A 72 0.28 11.67 -11.60
C ASP A 72 0.64 10.99 -10.27
N VAL A 73 1.59 10.06 -10.28
CA VAL A 73 2.06 9.38 -9.06
C VAL A 73 2.99 10.28 -8.28
N LYS A 74 2.61 10.58 -7.03
CA LYS A 74 3.45 11.36 -6.10
C LYS A 74 4.72 10.58 -5.76
N ARG A 75 5.85 11.26 -5.75
CA ARG A 75 7.13 10.71 -5.30
C ARG A 75 7.40 11.17 -3.89
N GLU A 76 7.49 10.24 -2.98
CA GLU A 76 7.77 10.50 -1.57
C GLU A 76 9.13 9.94 -1.17
N VAL A 77 9.96 10.79 -0.57
CA VAL A 77 11.24 10.39 0.00
C VAL A 77 11.03 10.11 1.49
N PRO A 78 11.17 8.85 1.95
CA PRO A 78 11.00 8.51 3.35
C PRO A 78 11.94 9.32 4.26
N ARG A 79 11.43 9.71 5.43
CA ARG A 79 12.20 10.47 6.42
C ARG A 79 12.09 9.82 7.79
N TYR A 80 13.12 9.98 8.58
CA TYR A 80 13.09 9.63 10.00
C TYR A 80 12.33 10.70 10.82
N SER A 81 12.04 10.39 12.06
CA SER A 81 11.40 11.33 13.00
C SER A 81 12.19 12.63 13.23
N ASP A 82 13.51 12.60 13.05
CA ASP A 82 14.39 13.77 13.11
C ASP A 82 14.37 14.61 11.82
N GLY A 83 13.57 14.22 10.81
CA GLY A 83 13.46 14.89 9.51
C GLY A 83 14.54 14.50 8.50
N SER A 84 15.57 13.74 8.89
CA SER A 84 16.62 13.29 7.98
C SER A 84 16.08 12.25 6.98
N VAL A 85 16.66 12.22 5.77
CA VAL A 85 16.24 11.30 4.70
C VAL A 85 16.61 9.86 5.06
N ALA A 86 15.62 8.96 4.99
CA ALA A 86 15.84 7.54 5.16
C ALA A 86 16.22 6.90 3.81
N THR A 87 17.39 6.29 3.77
CA THR A 87 17.91 5.55 2.61
C THR A 87 18.39 4.16 3.05
N MET A 88 18.52 3.23 2.09
CA MET A 88 19.09 1.93 2.40
C MET A 88 20.52 2.08 2.99
N TRP A 89 21.29 3.03 2.46
CA TRP A 89 22.68 3.26 2.84
C TRP A 89 22.86 3.77 4.27
N ASN A 90 21.91 4.52 4.81
CA ASN A 90 21.97 4.97 6.20
C ASN A 90 21.17 4.07 7.16
N LEU A 91 20.26 3.23 6.64
CA LEU A 91 19.55 2.23 7.44
C LEU A 91 20.47 1.08 7.86
N ILE A 92 21.34 0.58 6.97
CA ILE A 92 22.25 -0.53 7.26
C ILE A 92 23.15 -0.22 8.47
N PRO A 93 23.88 0.90 8.52
CA PRO A 93 24.66 1.27 9.70
C PRO A 93 23.82 1.45 10.96
N LYS A 94 22.64 2.03 10.86
CA LYS A 94 21.73 2.21 12.02
C LYS A 94 21.27 0.87 12.60
N LYS A 95 21.05 -0.14 11.76
CA LYS A 95 20.59 -1.48 12.17
C LYS A 95 21.74 -2.45 12.44
N LEU A 96 23.00 -2.05 12.16
CA LEU A 96 24.23 -2.81 12.34
C LEU A 96 24.25 -4.16 11.62
N MET A 97 23.38 -4.34 10.62
CA MET A 97 23.27 -5.55 9.81
C MET A 97 22.59 -5.26 8.48
N PRO A 98 22.93 -5.96 7.40
CA PRO A 98 22.21 -5.86 6.15
C PRO A 98 20.78 -6.43 6.28
N PRO A 99 19.81 -5.98 5.47
CA PRO A 99 18.45 -6.54 5.48
C PRO A 99 18.48 -8.00 5.00
N THR A 100 17.66 -8.83 5.64
CA THR A 100 17.48 -10.24 5.29
C THR A 100 16.01 -10.56 5.03
N ARG A 101 15.70 -11.80 4.60
CA ARG A 101 14.29 -12.23 4.47
C ARG A 101 13.54 -12.21 5.80
N ILE A 102 14.22 -12.37 6.90
CA ILE A 102 13.64 -12.35 8.25
C ILE A 102 13.62 -10.92 8.79
N ALA A 103 14.75 -10.23 8.74
CA ALA A 103 14.89 -8.85 9.22
C ALA A 103 14.58 -7.85 8.07
N ARG A 104 13.30 -7.61 7.83
CA ARG A 104 12.78 -6.79 6.72
C ARG A 104 12.59 -5.32 7.07
N TYR A 105 13.42 -4.78 7.95
CA TYR A 105 13.32 -3.39 8.40
C TYR A 105 13.35 -2.36 7.25
N CYS A 106 13.97 -2.69 6.12
CA CYS A 106 13.97 -1.83 4.95
C CYS A 106 12.56 -1.69 4.33
N CYS A 107 11.76 -2.75 4.32
CA CYS A 107 10.38 -2.68 3.86
C CYS A 107 9.54 -1.83 4.81
N GLU A 108 9.68 -2.03 6.11
CA GLU A 108 8.97 -1.27 7.14
C GLU A 108 9.23 0.23 7.01
N VAL A 109 10.50 0.66 7.01
CA VAL A 109 10.86 2.08 6.98
C VAL A 109 10.66 2.72 5.61
N LEU A 110 11.07 2.03 4.52
CA LEU A 110 11.09 2.65 3.20
C LEU A 110 9.80 2.46 2.40
N LYS A 111 8.98 1.42 2.68
CA LYS A 111 7.80 1.09 1.87
C LYS A 111 6.48 1.11 2.65
N GLU A 112 6.45 0.58 3.88
CA GLU A 112 5.20 0.28 4.57
C GLU A 112 4.67 1.44 5.43
N ASP A 113 5.47 2.45 5.68
CA ASP A 113 5.13 3.59 6.55
C ASP A 113 4.32 4.70 5.85
N GLY A 114 3.74 4.41 4.70
CA GLY A 114 2.90 5.35 3.95
C GLY A 114 1.41 5.05 4.10
N GLY A 115 0.58 6.09 3.96
CA GLY A 115 -0.88 5.97 3.97
C GLY A 115 -1.47 5.69 5.35
N ASP A 116 -0.83 6.16 6.41
CA ASP A 116 -1.31 6.02 7.78
C ASP A 116 -2.75 6.52 7.97
N GLY A 117 -3.57 5.67 8.60
CA GLY A 117 -4.98 5.96 8.84
C GLY A 117 -5.89 5.85 7.61
N ARG A 118 -5.35 5.66 6.40
CA ARG A 118 -6.09 5.56 5.15
C ARG A 118 -6.31 4.11 4.70
N LYS A 119 -7.38 3.89 3.97
CA LYS A 119 -7.59 2.61 3.27
C LYS A 119 -6.58 2.47 2.14
N THR A 120 -5.68 1.49 2.26
CA THR A 120 -4.59 1.28 1.31
C THR A 120 -4.93 0.17 0.31
N VAL A 121 -4.72 0.44 -0.97
CA VAL A 121 -4.78 -0.57 -2.03
C VAL A 121 -3.38 -1.08 -2.32
N THR A 122 -3.22 -2.40 -2.26
CA THR A 122 -1.95 -3.07 -2.57
C THR A 122 -2.18 -4.23 -3.54
N GLY A 123 -1.24 -4.42 -4.46
CA GLY A 123 -1.25 -5.51 -5.44
C GLY A 123 -0.65 -6.79 -4.87
N VAL A 124 -1.32 -7.43 -3.92
CA VAL A 124 -0.87 -8.69 -3.34
C VAL A 124 -1.56 -9.88 -4.04
N ARG A 125 -0.79 -10.84 -4.50
CA ARG A 125 -1.31 -12.05 -5.14
C ARG A 125 -1.18 -13.26 -4.22
N TRP A 126 -2.27 -14.01 -4.06
CA TRP A 126 -2.29 -15.25 -3.27
C TRP A 126 -1.36 -16.33 -3.85
N ALA A 127 -1.15 -16.31 -5.19
CA ALA A 127 -0.24 -17.23 -5.85
C ALA A 127 1.24 -17.07 -5.48
N GLU A 128 1.63 -15.95 -4.84
CA GLU A 128 3.03 -15.70 -4.49
C GLU A 128 3.50 -16.45 -3.24
N SER A 129 2.58 -16.87 -2.37
CA SER A 129 2.94 -17.56 -1.12
C SER A 129 1.72 -18.22 -0.50
N SER A 130 1.87 -19.47 -0.10
CA SER A 130 0.84 -20.23 0.65
C SER A 130 0.48 -19.52 1.97
N SER A 131 1.44 -18.91 2.63
CA SER A 131 1.23 -18.13 3.85
C SER A 131 0.38 -16.87 3.58
N ARG A 132 0.56 -16.20 2.44
CA ARG A 132 -0.30 -15.07 2.05
C ARG A 132 -1.72 -15.52 1.76
N LYS A 133 -1.89 -16.63 1.07
CA LYS A 133 -3.20 -17.23 0.80
C LYS A 133 -3.95 -17.58 2.07
N ALA A 134 -3.26 -18.10 3.08
CA ALA A 134 -3.86 -18.51 4.35
C ALA A 134 -4.17 -17.35 5.30
N ASN A 135 -3.33 -16.30 5.29
CA ASN A 135 -3.35 -15.23 6.31
C ASN A 135 -3.83 -13.87 5.81
N GLN A 136 -3.97 -13.67 4.50
CA GLN A 136 -4.43 -12.41 3.92
C GLN A 136 -5.77 -12.59 3.22
N GLY A 137 -6.81 -12.08 3.85
CA GLY A 137 -8.09 -11.86 3.18
C GLY A 137 -7.97 -10.75 2.11
N MET A 138 -9.03 -10.56 1.34
CA MET A 138 -9.09 -9.47 0.34
C MET A 138 -9.05 -8.09 0.98
N VAL A 139 -9.48 -8.00 2.24
CA VAL A 139 -9.37 -6.80 3.06
C VAL A 139 -8.73 -7.22 4.39
N THR A 140 -7.63 -6.59 4.75
CA THR A 140 -6.91 -6.85 6.00
C THR A 140 -6.63 -5.55 6.73
N ILE A 141 -6.71 -5.59 8.06
CA ILE A 141 -6.27 -4.49 8.90
C ILE A 141 -4.81 -4.72 9.27
N THR A 142 -3.98 -3.73 8.99
CA THR A 142 -2.59 -3.75 9.43
C THR A 142 -2.50 -3.64 10.94
N LYS A 143 -1.39 -4.11 11.53
CA LYS A 143 -1.16 -4.02 12.99
C LYS A 143 -1.25 -2.58 13.50
N LYS A 144 -0.74 -1.62 12.73
CA LYS A 144 -0.77 -0.19 13.06
C LYS A 144 -2.21 0.34 13.11
N ASN A 145 -3.03 -0.03 12.14
CA ASN A 145 -4.44 0.34 12.14
C ASN A 145 -5.24 -0.34 13.25
N LYS A 146 -4.85 -1.55 13.69
CA LYS A 146 -5.47 -2.19 14.85
C LYS A 146 -5.24 -1.39 16.15
N GLN A 147 -4.05 -0.81 16.31
CA GLN A 147 -3.76 0.07 17.45
C GLN A 147 -4.59 1.35 17.41
N ILE A 148 -4.64 2.01 16.24
CA ILE A 148 -5.44 3.22 16.03
C ILE A 148 -6.93 2.95 16.30
N ILE A 149 -7.45 1.82 15.83
CA ILE A 149 -8.84 1.40 16.08
C ILE A 149 -9.07 1.23 17.57
N LYS A 150 -8.17 0.53 18.27
CA LYS A 150 -8.27 0.29 19.71
C LYS A 150 -8.25 1.60 20.51
N GLU A 151 -7.33 2.50 20.18
CA GLU A 151 -7.25 3.83 20.80
C GLU A 151 -8.50 4.67 20.52
N ALA A 152 -9.08 4.58 19.32
CA ALA A 152 -10.33 5.26 18.97
C ALA A 152 -11.54 4.65 19.70
N GLU A 153 -11.58 3.34 19.90
CA GLU A 153 -12.60 2.66 20.71
C GLU A 153 -12.50 3.06 22.18
N GLU A 154 -11.31 3.10 22.75
CA GLU A 154 -11.04 3.50 24.15
C GLU A 154 -11.40 4.97 24.41
N ASN A 155 -11.19 5.85 23.41
CA ASN A 155 -11.49 7.28 23.50
C ASN A 155 -12.94 7.65 23.13
N GLY A 156 -13.80 6.69 22.83
CA GLY A 156 -15.20 6.92 22.47
C GLY A 156 -15.43 7.62 21.11
N ASN A 157 -14.38 7.85 20.34
CA ASN A 157 -14.39 8.55 19.03
C ASN A 157 -14.47 7.59 17.84
N PHE A 158 -15.23 6.51 17.98
CA PHE A 158 -15.32 5.50 16.96
C PHE A 158 -16.25 5.91 15.82
N SER A 159 -15.68 6.27 14.67
CA SER A 159 -16.42 6.48 13.43
C SER A 159 -16.69 5.13 12.74
N SER A 160 -17.93 4.92 12.28
CA SER A 160 -18.32 3.73 11.48
C SER A 160 -17.49 3.53 10.21
N THR A 161 -16.80 4.56 9.74
CA THR A 161 -15.88 4.55 8.60
C THR A 161 -14.71 3.61 8.82
N ILE A 162 -14.26 3.42 10.06
CA ILE A 162 -13.18 2.50 10.41
C ILE A 162 -13.68 1.04 10.40
N ARG A 163 -14.95 0.80 10.64
CA ARG A 163 -15.58 -0.54 10.58
C ARG A 163 -15.79 -1.08 9.16
N GLY A 164 -15.71 -0.26 8.13
CA GLY A 164 -16.02 -0.63 6.75
C GLY A 164 -14.98 -1.51 6.05
N GLY A 165 -14.40 -2.47 6.74
CA GLY A 165 -13.40 -3.35 6.16
C GLY A 165 -13.51 -4.81 6.64
N TRP A 166 -14.75 -5.36 6.76
CA TRP A 166 -14.94 -6.56 7.52
C TRP A 166 -15.62 -7.69 6.77
N TYR A 167 -15.06 -8.81 6.83
CA TYR A 167 -15.59 -10.17 6.64
C TYR A 167 -15.83 -10.57 5.17
N SER A 168 -15.36 -11.61 4.75
CA SER A 168 -14.83 -12.92 5.16
C SER A 168 -14.09 -13.57 4.05
#